data_58c0eaccf5e99064d1595d4bfbc87841
#
_entry.id   58c0eaccf5e99064d1595d4bfbc87841
#
_cell.length_a   1.000
_cell.length_b   1.000
_cell.length_c   1.000
_cell.angle_alpha   90.00
_cell.angle_beta   90.00
_cell.angle_gamma   90.00
#
_symmetry.space_group_name_H-M   'P 1'
#
loop_
_entity.id
_entity.type
_entity.pdbx_description
1 polymer ?
#
loop_
_entity_poly.entity_id
_entity_poly.type
_entity_poly.pdbx_seq_one_letter_code
_entity_poly.pdbx_strand_id
1 'polypeptide(L)'
;MELHDSPTTGIMALSPSATVHREPKLQLPSTTDPPGPQNPPKPLVWLIFGATGHMGRSLVKTALSRDDRVAAVGRTFETSPQSMKKLEEEHENCLGLLCDVRARETVHQAIDRTIQCFGRIDIIANCAGYGVIGSCEDQDEYDIRDQFETNFTGTLNIIQLSLPHFRERRAGRYLIFSSTSGALGVPGLGPYCASKYAVEGLMESMLYEVDGFNIKATLVEPGHMRRDDPGDLVSAELVPPSSSDGVHHLSSPLPLYGHFLVKPPSDPYSTPTAPAAHAKRMLMWLADKQPASAVKAAYLVWQLGHCSYPPLRLVLGTYAVESIRDRLKCIIEEIEDWKYLSFPTGDPQTSGGGGGGGGGGPSAGPARETASQDQE
;
A
#
# COMPACT_ATOMS: atom_id res chain seq x y z
N MET A 1 -78.50 17.58 46.29
CA MET A 1 -77.16 17.50 46.91
C MET A 1 -76.29 16.98 45.77
N GLU A 2 -75.71 17.93 45.06
CA GLU A 2 -75.05 17.79 43.76
C GLU A 2 -73.62 17.28 43.97
N LEU A 3 -73.23 16.30 43.23
CA LEU A 3 -71.81 15.88 43.10
C LEU A 3 -71.33 16.20 41.70
N HIS A 4 -70.31 17.05 41.66
CA HIS A 4 -69.63 17.52 40.47
C HIS A 4 -68.90 16.39 39.74
N ASP A 5 -69.16 16.29 38.46
CA ASP A 5 -68.35 15.53 37.50
C ASP A 5 -67.12 16.36 37.12
N SER A 6 -65.93 15.77 37.22
CA SER A 6 -64.66 16.28 36.74
C SER A 6 -64.32 15.62 35.41
N PRO A 7 -63.77 16.37 34.40
CA PRO A 7 -63.51 15.83 33.08
C PRO A 7 -62.17 15.04 33.06
N THR A 8 -62.26 13.83 32.52
CA THR A 8 -61.13 12.95 32.25
C THR A 8 -60.29 13.51 31.11
N THR A 9 -59.08 13.94 31.42
CA THR A 9 -58.08 14.39 30.46
C THR A 9 -57.50 13.16 29.76
N GLY A 10 -57.80 13.02 28.48
CA GLY A 10 -57.21 11.98 27.63
C GLY A 10 -55.70 12.20 27.43
N ILE A 11 -54.90 11.25 27.90
CA ILE A 11 -53.48 11.17 27.61
C ILE A 11 -53.31 10.60 26.19
N MET A 12 -52.95 11.47 25.26
CA MET A 12 -52.47 11.04 23.93
C MET A 12 -51.16 10.28 24.11
N ALA A 13 -51.21 9.00 23.81
CA ALA A 13 -50.01 8.17 23.67
C ALA A 13 -49.19 8.66 22.48
N LEU A 14 -48.06 9.30 22.75
CA LEU A 14 -47.02 9.56 21.75
C LEU A 14 -46.41 8.22 21.35
N SER A 15 -46.64 7.85 20.11
CA SER A 15 -45.96 6.73 19.45
C SER A 15 -44.43 6.96 19.53
N PRO A 16 -43.64 5.99 19.97
CA PRO A 16 -42.19 6.11 19.90
C PRO A 16 -41.79 6.13 18.43
N SER A 17 -41.33 7.29 17.96
CA SER A 17 -40.65 7.41 16.68
C SER A 17 -39.44 6.48 16.73
N ALA A 18 -39.49 5.38 15.98
CA ALA A 18 -38.37 4.51 15.73
C ALA A 18 -37.26 5.35 15.09
N THR A 19 -36.32 5.77 15.91
CA THR A 19 -35.03 6.27 15.42
C THR A 19 -34.35 5.10 14.73
N VAL A 20 -34.52 5.02 13.43
CA VAL A 20 -33.69 4.17 12.56
C VAL A 20 -32.28 4.68 12.74
N HIS A 21 -31.52 4.03 13.61
CA HIS A 21 -30.07 4.13 13.66
C HIS A 21 -29.56 3.63 12.31
N ARG A 22 -29.48 4.51 11.31
CA ARG A 22 -28.68 4.26 10.12
C ARG A 22 -27.24 4.13 10.60
N GLU A 23 -26.72 2.90 10.59
CA GLU A 23 -25.27 2.69 10.70
C GLU A 23 -24.60 3.65 9.74
N PRO A 24 -23.60 4.45 10.20
CA PRO A 24 -22.88 5.33 9.28
C PRO A 24 -22.31 4.47 8.17
N LYS A 25 -22.75 4.71 6.94
CA LYS A 25 -22.18 4.05 5.77
C LYS A 25 -20.69 4.37 5.75
N LEU A 26 -19.87 3.32 5.74
CA LEU A 26 -18.42 3.47 5.60
C LEU A 26 -18.13 4.14 4.25
N GLN A 27 -17.65 5.38 4.29
CA GLN A 27 -17.45 6.21 3.09
C GLN A 27 -16.20 7.07 3.22
N LEU A 28 -15.52 7.28 2.08
CA LEU A 28 -14.43 8.22 1.99
C LEU A 28 -14.88 9.65 2.30
N PRO A 29 -13.98 10.54 2.76
CA PRO A 29 -14.29 11.95 2.99
C PRO A 29 -14.90 12.62 1.74
N SER A 30 -15.86 13.51 1.94
CA SER A 30 -16.54 14.25 0.84
C SER A 30 -15.57 15.04 -0.04
N THR A 31 -14.43 15.47 0.51
CA THR A 31 -13.36 16.16 -0.24
C THR A 31 -12.75 15.32 -1.36
N THR A 32 -12.89 13.99 -1.31
CA THR A 32 -12.43 13.09 -2.37
C THR A 32 -13.46 12.94 -3.50
N ASP A 33 -14.67 13.48 -3.35
CA ASP A 33 -15.81 13.27 -4.23
C ASP A 33 -16.04 11.77 -4.49
N PRO A 34 -16.39 10.98 -3.45
CA PRO A 34 -16.57 9.54 -3.57
C PRO A 34 -17.81 9.19 -4.40
N PRO A 35 -17.92 7.94 -4.88
CA PRO A 35 -19.10 7.51 -5.61
C PRO A 35 -20.38 7.67 -4.80
N GLY A 36 -21.40 8.29 -5.41
CA GLY A 36 -22.66 8.62 -4.77
C GLY A 36 -23.66 9.24 -5.75
N PRO A 37 -24.78 9.80 -5.26
CA PRO A 37 -25.80 10.40 -6.15
C PRO A 37 -25.28 11.57 -7.01
N GLN A 38 -24.29 12.33 -6.49
CA GLN A 38 -23.67 13.45 -7.23
C GLN A 38 -22.51 13.00 -8.11
N ASN A 39 -21.86 11.91 -7.78
CA ASN A 39 -20.80 11.26 -8.55
C ASN A 39 -21.18 9.78 -8.77
N PRO A 40 -22.15 9.49 -9.67
CA PRO A 40 -22.59 8.11 -9.88
C PRO A 40 -21.46 7.27 -10.47
N PRO A 41 -21.14 6.09 -9.88
CA PRO A 41 -20.10 5.25 -10.40
C PRO A 41 -20.44 4.77 -11.82
N LYS A 42 -19.43 4.74 -12.68
CA LYS A 42 -19.52 4.17 -14.03
C LYS A 42 -18.69 2.89 -14.05
N PRO A 43 -19.08 1.86 -14.83
CA PRO A 43 -18.29 0.65 -14.94
C PRO A 43 -16.85 0.95 -15.41
N LEU A 44 -15.87 0.58 -14.59
CA LEU A 44 -14.45 0.73 -14.86
C LEU A 44 -13.81 -0.65 -15.10
N VAL A 45 -12.69 -0.63 -15.79
CA VAL A 45 -11.86 -1.82 -16.03
C VAL A 45 -10.71 -1.83 -15.05
N TRP A 46 -10.70 -2.83 -14.18
CA TRP A 46 -9.68 -3.07 -13.17
C TRP A 46 -8.72 -4.17 -13.62
N LEU A 47 -7.43 -3.94 -13.42
CA LEU A 47 -6.40 -4.97 -13.49
C LEU A 47 -5.83 -5.14 -12.07
N ILE A 48 -6.13 -6.28 -11.43
CA ILE A 48 -5.81 -6.51 -10.02
C ILE A 48 -4.75 -7.60 -9.90
N PHE A 49 -3.51 -7.20 -9.61
CA PHE A 49 -2.41 -8.11 -9.30
C PHE A 49 -2.51 -8.60 -7.86
N GLY A 50 -2.16 -9.87 -7.62
CA GLY A 50 -2.30 -10.50 -6.31
C GLY A 50 -3.76 -10.83 -5.95
N ALA A 51 -4.61 -11.08 -6.95
CA ALA A 51 -6.03 -11.37 -6.82
C ALA A 51 -6.34 -12.64 -6.00
N THR A 52 -5.38 -13.53 -5.81
CA THR A 52 -5.52 -14.75 -4.98
C THR A 52 -5.27 -14.51 -3.49
N GLY A 53 -4.61 -13.39 -3.12
CA GLY A 53 -4.43 -12.98 -1.74
C GLY A 53 -5.75 -12.46 -1.13
N HIS A 54 -5.84 -12.43 0.22
CA HIS A 54 -7.09 -12.06 0.90
C HIS A 54 -7.60 -10.64 0.54
N MET A 55 -6.71 -9.65 0.43
CA MET A 55 -7.10 -8.29 0.02
C MET A 55 -7.48 -8.23 -1.46
N GLY A 56 -6.66 -8.82 -2.33
CA GLY A 56 -6.95 -8.84 -3.76
C GLY A 56 -8.26 -9.57 -4.08
N ARG A 57 -8.51 -10.71 -3.45
CA ARG A 57 -9.77 -11.46 -3.61
C ARG A 57 -10.99 -10.67 -3.15
N SER A 58 -10.88 -9.98 -2.00
CA SER A 58 -11.96 -9.12 -1.50
C SER A 58 -12.21 -7.94 -2.44
N LEU A 59 -11.15 -7.38 -3.05
CA LEU A 59 -11.28 -6.29 -4.02
C LEU A 59 -11.91 -6.75 -5.34
N VAL A 60 -11.51 -7.93 -5.86
CA VAL A 60 -12.13 -8.55 -7.04
C VAL A 60 -13.64 -8.74 -6.83
N LYS A 61 -14.04 -9.39 -5.73
CA LYS A 61 -15.46 -9.59 -5.38
C LYS A 61 -16.19 -8.25 -5.24
N THR A 62 -15.56 -7.26 -4.64
CA THR A 62 -16.16 -5.94 -4.43
C THR A 62 -16.39 -5.19 -5.74
N ALA A 63 -15.44 -5.22 -6.68
CA ALA A 63 -15.57 -4.57 -7.97
C ALA A 63 -16.61 -5.28 -8.86
N LEU A 64 -16.57 -6.60 -8.97
CA LEU A 64 -17.52 -7.39 -9.75
C LEU A 64 -18.96 -7.22 -9.25
N SER A 65 -19.18 -7.18 -7.93
CA SER A 65 -20.52 -6.98 -7.34
C SER A 65 -21.12 -5.58 -7.59
N ARG A 66 -20.36 -4.69 -8.24
CA ARG A 66 -20.73 -3.29 -8.56
C ARG A 66 -20.60 -2.99 -10.04
N ASP A 67 -20.73 -4.03 -10.88
CA ASP A 67 -20.75 -3.95 -12.34
C ASP A 67 -19.43 -3.46 -12.98
N ASP A 68 -18.32 -3.42 -12.24
CA ASP A 68 -17.00 -3.22 -12.82
C ASP A 68 -16.52 -4.46 -13.56
N ARG A 69 -15.59 -4.30 -14.51
CA ARG A 69 -14.89 -5.36 -15.20
C ARG A 69 -13.53 -5.60 -14.55
N VAL A 70 -13.17 -6.86 -14.33
CA VAL A 70 -11.97 -7.20 -13.58
C VAL A 70 -11.11 -8.21 -14.33
N ALA A 71 -9.87 -7.88 -14.59
CA ALA A 71 -8.80 -8.83 -14.86
C ALA A 71 -8.15 -9.21 -13.52
N ALA A 72 -8.45 -10.41 -13.04
CA ALA A 72 -7.92 -10.95 -11.78
C ALA A 72 -6.62 -11.70 -12.08
N VAL A 73 -5.51 -11.23 -11.49
CA VAL A 73 -4.16 -11.72 -11.81
C VAL A 73 -3.50 -12.31 -10.58
N GLY A 74 -3.04 -13.55 -10.69
CA GLY A 74 -2.34 -14.19 -9.59
C GLY A 74 -1.47 -15.36 -10.02
N ARG A 75 -0.39 -15.58 -9.29
CA ARG A 75 0.52 -16.70 -9.53
C ARG A 75 -0.05 -18.03 -9.04
N THR A 76 -0.88 -17.98 -8.00
CA THR A 76 -1.48 -19.19 -7.41
C THR A 76 -2.46 -19.89 -8.36
N PHE A 77 -2.91 -19.24 -9.42
CA PHE A 77 -3.71 -19.85 -10.46
C PHE A 77 -2.99 -20.97 -11.21
N GLU A 78 -1.63 -20.96 -11.21
CA GLU A 78 -0.83 -22.06 -11.76
C GLU A 78 -1.12 -23.40 -11.09
N THR A 79 -1.41 -23.38 -9.79
CA THR A 79 -1.72 -24.58 -8.99
C THR A 79 -3.17 -24.99 -9.02
N SER A 80 -4.06 -24.12 -9.52
CA SER A 80 -5.51 -24.34 -9.54
C SER A 80 -6.19 -23.77 -10.79
N PRO A 81 -5.92 -24.30 -12.00
CA PRO A 81 -6.58 -23.85 -13.23
C PRO A 81 -8.11 -23.91 -13.16
N GLN A 82 -8.66 -24.84 -12.37
CA GLN A 82 -10.11 -24.94 -12.15
C GLN A 82 -10.69 -23.74 -11.40
N SER A 83 -9.94 -23.16 -10.43
CA SER A 83 -10.38 -21.97 -9.69
C SER A 83 -10.51 -20.76 -10.61
N MET A 84 -9.62 -20.65 -11.60
CA MET A 84 -9.63 -19.58 -12.59
C MET A 84 -10.85 -19.70 -13.51
N LYS A 85 -11.11 -20.89 -14.06
CA LYS A 85 -12.30 -21.15 -14.87
C LYS A 85 -13.59 -20.90 -14.09
N LYS A 86 -13.65 -21.36 -12.86
CA LYS A 86 -14.80 -21.13 -11.98
C LYS A 86 -15.07 -19.64 -11.78
N LEU A 87 -14.05 -18.84 -11.57
CA LEU A 87 -14.18 -17.38 -11.39
C LEU A 87 -14.71 -16.71 -12.67
N GLU A 88 -14.26 -17.13 -13.86
CA GLU A 88 -14.76 -16.66 -15.15
C GLU A 88 -16.19 -17.15 -15.43
N GLU A 89 -16.52 -18.38 -15.08
CA GLU A 89 -17.87 -18.94 -15.25
C GLU A 89 -18.90 -18.28 -14.32
N GLU A 90 -18.49 -17.89 -13.11
CA GLU A 90 -19.37 -17.23 -12.14
C GLU A 90 -19.62 -15.74 -12.47
N HIS A 91 -18.74 -15.09 -13.27
CA HIS A 91 -18.79 -13.66 -13.55
C HIS A 91 -18.39 -13.32 -14.97
N GLU A 92 -19.34 -12.97 -15.82
CA GLU A 92 -19.11 -12.55 -17.22
C GLU A 92 -18.15 -11.35 -17.36
N ASN A 93 -18.04 -10.51 -16.34
CA ASN A 93 -17.16 -9.35 -16.29
C ASN A 93 -15.78 -9.68 -15.68
N CYS A 94 -15.42 -10.95 -15.53
CA CYS A 94 -14.15 -11.39 -14.97
C CYS A 94 -13.26 -12.07 -16.02
N LEU A 95 -11.98 -11.74 -16.03
CA LEU A 95 -10.93 -12.40 -16.79
C LEU A 95 -9.86 -12.89 -15.81
N GLY A 96 -9.59 -14.17 -15.77
CA GLY A 96 -8.54 -14.75 -14.93
C GLY A 96 -7.21 -14.86 -15.69
N LEU A 97 -6.10 -14.39 -15.10
CA LEU A 97 -4.79 -14.38 -15.72
C LEU A 97 -3.70 -14.90 -14.77
N LEU A 98 -2.71 -15.56 -15.32
CA LEU A 98 -1.50 -15.98 -14.62
C LEU A 98 -0.37 -14.96 -14.87
N CYS A 99 0.30 -14.53 -13.80
CA CYS A 99 1.41 -13.61 -13.90
C CYS A 99 2.31 -13.70 -12.66
N ASP A 100 3.61 -13.77 -12.89
CA ASP A 100 4.61 -13.46 -11.87
C ASP A 100 5.07 -12.01 -12.07
N VAL A 101 4.78 -11.12 -11.10
CA VAL A 101 5.12 -9.69 -11.21
C VAL A 101 6.63 -9.44 -11.32
N ARG A 102 7.46 -10.41 -10.92
CA ARG A 102 8.93 -10.37 -11.05
C ARG A 102 9.36 -10.54 -12.51
N ALA A 103 8.59 -11.31 -13.29
CA ALA A 103 8.85 -11.58 -14.70
C ALA A 103 8.15 -10.53 -15.58
N ARG A 104 8.94 -9.61 -16.13
CA ARG A 104 8.44 -8.47 -16.92
C ARG A 104 7.53 -8.90 -18.07
N GLU A 105 7.88 -10.01 -18.73
CA GLU A 105 7.12 -10.55 -19.86
C GLU A 105 5.70 -10.97 -19.45
N THR A 106 5.53 -11.63 -18.30
CA THR A 106 4.19 -12.05 -17.82
C THR A 106 3.33 -10.86 -17.43
N VAL A 107 3.94 -9.78 -16.91
CA VAL A 107 3.25 -8.52 -16.62
C VAL A 107 2.76 -7.88 -17.93
N HIS A 108 3.60 -7.83 -18.96
CA HIS A 108 3.23 -7.32 -20.27
C HIS A 108 2.05 -8.09 -20.86
N GLN A 109 2.12 -9.43 -20.84
CA GLN A 109 1.04 -10.30 -21.31
C GLN A 109 -0.27 -10.07 -20.55
N ALA A 110 -0.22 -9.86 -19.23
CA ALA A 110 -1.42 -9.57 -18.42
C ALA A 110 -2.07 -8.23 -18.82
N ILE A 111 -1.26 -7.20 -19.07
CA ILE A 111 -1.72 -5.90 -19.54
C ILE A 111 -2.37 -6.02 -20.92
N ASP A 112 -1.68 -6.65 -21.88
CA ASP A 112 -2.17 -6.82 -23.26
C ASP A 112 -3.46 -7.62 -23.30
N ARG A 113 -3.53 -8.74 -22.57
CA ARG A 113 -4.74 -9.58 -22.50
C ARG A 113 -5.93 -8.81 -21.91
N THR A 114 -5.69 -7.97 -20.92
CA THR A 114 -6.73 -7.12 -20.34
C THR A 114 -7.25 -6.10 -21.35
N ILE A 115 -6.35 -5.45 -22.07
CA ILE A 115 -6.72 -4.48 -23.12
C ILE A 115 -7.45 -5.18 -24.28
N GLN A 116 -6.97 -6.35 -24.70
CA GLN A 116 -7.63 -7.14 -25.76
C GLN A 116 -9.06 -7.55 -25.37
N CYS A 117 -9.26 -7.95 -24.09
CA CYS A 117 -10.56 -8.41 -23.62
C CYS A 117 -11.55 -7.26 -23.38
N PHE A 118 -11.11 -6.19 -22.71
CA PHE A 118 -11.98 -5.11 -22.25
C PHE A 118 -11.82 -3.78 -22.98
N GLY A 119 -10.88 -3.68 -23.92
CA GLY A 119 -10.61 -2.50 -24.74
C GLY A 119 -9.77 -1.42 -24.05
N ARG A 120 -9.63 -1.48 -22.72
CA ARG A 120 -8.87 -0.51 -21.92
C ARG A 120 -8.55 -1.03 -20.53
N ILE A 121 -7.72 -0.28 -19.82
CA ILE A 121 -7.53 -0.38 -18.37
C ILE A 121 -7.78 1.01 -17.78
N ASP A 122 -8.60 1.10 -16.74
CA ASP A 122 -8.86 2.36 -16.03
C ASP A 122 -8.12 2.41 -14.70
N ILE A 123 -8.02 1.25 -14.00
CA ILE A 123 -7.42 1.13 -12.69
C ILE A 123 -6.50 -0.07 -12.65
N ILE A 124 -5.30 0.13 -12.11
CA ILE A 124 -4.40 -0.95 -11.73
C ILE A 124 -4.29 -0.98 -10.21
N ALA A 125 -4.71 -2.10 -9.61
CA ALA A 125 -4.51 -2.36 -8.19
C ALA A 125 -3.43 -3.42 -8.01
N ASN A 126 -2.34 -3.07 -7.32
CA ASN A 126 -1.28 -4.03 -7.00
C ASN A 126 -1.36 -4.45 -5.54
N CYS A 127 -1.98 -5.61 -5.31
CA CYS A 127 -2.06 -6.30 -4.02
C CYS A 127 -0.98 -7.39 -3.89
N ALA A 128 -0.12 -7.58 -4.91
CA ALA A 128 0.94 -8.57 -4.86
C ALA A 128 2.03 -8.12 -3.89
N GLY A 129 2.47 -9.04 -3.06
CA GLY A 129 3.52 -8.79 -2.09
C GLY A 129 3.54 -9.83 -0.98
N TYR A 130 4.71 -10.02 -0.38
CA TYR A 130 4.88 -10.86 0.80
C TYR A 130 6.08 -10.38 1.62
N GLY A 131 6.22 -10.92 2.81
CA GLY A 131 7.36 -10.65 3.68
C GLY A 131 7.86 -11.92 4.37
N VAL A 132 9.04 -11.81 4.98
CA VAL A 132 9.64 -12.85 5.81
C VAL A 132 9.77 -12.32 7.23
N ILE A 133 9.22 -13.06 8.21
CA ILE A 133 9.41 -12.82 9.63
C ILE A 133 10.69 -13.55 10.04
N GLY A 134 11.70 -12.80 10.44
CA GLY A 134 12.99 -13.28 10.91
C GLY A 134 13.85 -12.10 11.33
N SER A 135 14.89 -12.32 12.16
CA SER A 135 15.90 -11.28 12.38
C SER A 135 16.60 -10.94 11.06
N CYS A 136 17.21 -9.78 10.94
CA CYS A 136 17.95 -9.43 9.72
C CYS A 136 19.09 -10.41 9.45
N GLU A 137 19.68 -10.97 10.50
CA GLU A 137 20.79 -11.92 10.42
C GLU A 137 20.32 -13.33 9.99
N ASP A 138 19.08 -13.69 10.31
CA ASP A 138 18.50 -14.99 9.97
C ASP A 138 17.94 -15.05 8.53
N GLN A 139 17.70 -13.91 7.90
CA GLN A 139 17.24 -13.85 6.53
C GLN A 139 18.41 -13.92 5.57
N ASP A 140 18.42 -14.95 4.71
CA ASP A 140 19.48 -15.12 3.70
C ASP A 140 19.27 -14.18 2.49
N GLU A 141 20.23 -14.20 1.57
CA GLU A 141 20.19 -13.33 0.39
C GLU A 141 18.99 -13.59 -0.53
N TYR A 142 18.47 -14.82 -0.54
CA TYR A 142 17.31 -15.19 -1.34
C TYR A 142 16.02 -14.62 -0.72
N ASP A 143 15.88 -14.75 0.62
CA ASP A 143 14.76 -14.16 1.33
C ASP A 143 14.67 -12.65 1.07
N ILE A 144 15.83 -11.97 1.12
CA ILE A 144 15.91 -10.53 0.92
C ILE A 144 15.60 -10.17 -0.55
N ARG A 145 16.28 -10.85 -1.49
CA ARG A 145 16.12 -10.61 -2.93
C ARG A 145 14.68 -10.82 -3.37
N ASP A 146 14.08 -11.94 -3.02
CA ASP A 146 12.71 -12.29 -3.43
C ASP A 146 11.67 -11.32 -2.90
N GLN A 147 11.85 -10.79 -1.67
CA GLN A 147 10.99 -9.74 -1.14
C GLN A 147 11.10 -8.45 -1.97
N PHE A 148 12.33 -8.02 -2.29
CA PHE A 148 12.53 -6.84 -3.13
C PHE A 148 12.06 -7.05 -4.57
N GLU A 149 12.33 -8.18 -5.17
CA GLU A 149 11.87 -8.51 -6.53
C GLU A 149 10.36 -8.52 -6.62
N THR A 150 9.66 -9.09 -5.63
CA THR A 150 8.20 -9.13 -5.63
C THR A 150 7.59 -7.77 -5.28
N ASN A 151 8.02 -7.17 -4.17
CA ASN A 151 7.34 -5.99 -3.61
C ASN A 151 7.71 -4.71 -4.38
N PHE A 152 8.98 -4.51 -4.72
CA PHE A 152 9.49 -3.30 -5.36
C PHE A 152 9.63 -3.46 -6.87
N THR A 153 10.48 -4.39 -7.35
CA THR A 153 10.72 -4.57 -8.78
C THR A 153 9.43 -4.96 -9.52
N GLY A 154 8.63 -5.84 -8.92
CA GLY A 154 7.31 -6.22 -9.46
C GLY A 154 6.37 -5.03 -9.59
N THR A 155 6.32 -4.16 -8.58
CA THR A 155 5.54 -2.90 -8.65
C THR A 155 6.06 -1.99 -9.75
N LEU A 156 7.38 -1.84 -9.86
CA LEU A 156 8.02 -1.04 -10.93
C LEU A 156 7.73 -1.61 -12.32
N ASN A 157 7.77 -2.93 -12.50
CA ASN A 157 7.41 -3.59 -13.76
C ASN A 157 5.97 -3.26 -14.17
N ILE A 158 5.03 -3.37 -13.23
CA ILE A 158 3.61 -3.05 -13.46
C ILE A 158 3.46 -1.61 -13.91
N ILE A 159 4.08 -0.66 -13.22
CA ILE A 159 4.02 0.76 -13.53
C ILE A 159 4.63 1.05 -14.90
N GLN A 160 5.87 0.64 -15.15
CA GLN A 160 6.58 0.95 -16.38
C GLN A 160 5.89 0.40 -17.63
N LEU A 161 5.31 -0.80 -17.54
CA LEU A 161 4.66 -1.46 -18.67
C LEU A 161 3.25 -0.92 -18.95
N SER A 162 2.55 -0.43 -17.95
CA SER A 162 1.20 0.12 -18.09
C SER A 162 1.16 1.64 -18.31
N LEU A 163 2.21 2.34 -17.92
CA LEU A 163 2.28 3.81 -18.02
C LEU A 163 2.09 4.35 -19.45
N PRO A 164 2.66 3.74 -20.53
CA PRO A 164 2.39 4.17 -21.90
C PRO A 164 0.90 4.20 -22.24
N HIS A 165 0.15 3.15 -21.86
CA HIS A 165 -1.28 3.06 -22.09
C HIS A 165 -2.05 4.17 -21.35
N PHE A 166 -1.73 4.43 -20.08
CA PHE A 166 -2.37 5.51 -19.31
C PHE A 166 -2.01 6.90 -19.84
N ARG A 167 -0.76 7.10 -20.26
CA ARG A 167 -0.27 8.36 -20.83
C ARG A 167 -0.96 8.69 -22.17
N GLU A 168 -1.08 7.70 -23.06
CA GLU A 168 -1.80 7.85 -24.34
C GLU A 168 -3.26 8.24 -24.11
N ARG A 169 -3.93 7.57 -23.19
CA ARG A 169 -5.33 7.86 -22.85
C ARG A 169 -5.52 9.13 -22.03
N ARG A 170 -4.45 9.70 -21.48
CA ARG A 170 -4.48 10.79 -20.50
C ARG A 170 -5.45 10.51 -19.34
N ALA A 171 -5.51 9.27 -18.93
CA ALA A 171 -6.37 8.80 -17.85
C ALA A 171 -5.85 7.45 -17.34
N GLY A 172 -5.74 7.31 -16.02
CA GLY A 172 -5.34 6.08 -15.36
C GLY A 172 -5.24 6.26 -13.86
N ARG A 173 -5.32 5.15 -13.15
CA ARG A 173 -5.19 5.17 -11.69
C ARG A 173 -4.42 3.96 -11.19
N TYR A 174 -3.45 4.23 -10.32
CA TYR A 174 -2.74 3.22 -9.56
C TYR A 174 -3.23 3.19 -8.12
N LEU A 175 -3.53 2.00 -7.62
CA LEU A 175 -3.82 1.69 -6.21
C LEU A 175 -2.77 0.69 -5.76
N ILE A 176 -1.71 1.17 -5.14
CA ILE A 176 -0.54 0.36 -4.76
C ILE A 176 -0.60 0.03 -3.28
N PHE A 177 -0.69 -1.27 -2.97
CA PHE A 177 -0.75 -1.72 -1.59
C PHE A 177 0.65 -1.71 -0.95
N SER A 178 0.87 -0.72 -0.12
CA SER A 178 1.97 -0.66 0.82
C SER A 178 1.59 -1.37 2.13
N SER A 179 1.97 -0.84 3.24
CA SER A 179 1.71 -1.34 4.59
C SER A 179 2.04 -0.22 5.58
N THR A 180 1.62 -0.32 6.84
CA THR A 180 2.23 0.46 7.93
C THR A 180 3.75 0.30 7.95
N SER A 181 4.27 -0.84 7.51
CA SER A 181 5.71 -1.12 7.38
C SER A 181 6.41 -0.31 6.28
N GLY A 182 5.69 0.46 5.47
CA GLY A 182 6.26 1.44 4.56
C GLY A 182 6.53 2.81 5.21
N ALA A 183 5.98 3.03 6.41
CA ALA A 183 6.13 4.27 7.16
C ALA A 183 6.86 4.09 8.51
N LEU A 184 7.02 2.86 8.99
CA LEU A 184 7.69 2.54 10.24
C LEU A 184 8.43 1.21 10.19
N GLY A 185 9.55 1.10 10.92
CA GLY A 185 10.30 -0.15 11.10
C GLY A 185 9.59 -1.07 12.11
N VAL A 186 9.47 -2.34 11.76
CA VAL A 186 8.88 -3.37 12.63
C VAL A 186 9.96 -4.41 12.95
N PRO A 187 10.25 -4.68 14.24
CA PRO A 187 11.22 -5.69 14.62
C PRO A 187 10.90 -7.06 14.02
N GLY A 188 11.89 -7.69 13.41
CA GLY A 188 11.73 -8.97 12.72
C GLY A 188 11.15 -8.89 11.29
N LEU A 189 10.94 -7.68 10.76
CA LEU A 189 10.46 -7.46 9.39
C LEU A 189 11.37 -6.49 8.61
N GLY A 190 12.66 -6.38 8.94
CA GLY A 190 13.57 -5.39 8.37
C GLY A 190 13.55 -5.33 6.84
N PRO A 191 13.88 -6.39 6.10
CA PRO A 191 13.86 -6.39 4.64
C PRO A 191 12.48 -6.11 4.03
N TYR A 192 11.40 -6.60 4.66
CA TYR A 192 10.05 -6.27 4.25
C TYR A 192 9.75 -4.78 4.38
N CYS A 193 10.06 -4.18 5.54
CA CYS A 193 9.92 -2.74 5.75
C CYS A 193 10.70 -1.98 4.68
N ALA A 194 11.98 -2.32 4.46
CA ALA A 194 12.81 -1.67 3.46
C ALA A 194 12.20 -1.73 2.05
N SER A 195 11.64 -2.88 1.65
CA SER A 195 10.98 -3.03 0.36
C SER A 195 9.71 -2.17 0.24
N LYS A 196 8.95 -1.98 1.34
CA LYS A 196 7.75 -1.13 1.35
C LYS A 196 8.10 0.36 1.38
N TYR A 197 9.14 0.78 2.12
CA TYR A 197 9.68 2.15 2.02
C TYR A 197 10.13 2.48 0.59
N ALA A 198 10.79 1.55 -0.09
CA ALA A 198 11.19 1.74 -1.48
C ALA A 198 9.99 1.97 -2.41
N VAL A 199 8.89 1.21 -2.22
CA VAL A 199 7.64 1.41 -2.97
C VAL A 199 7.04 2.79 -2.72
N GLU A 200 7.02 3.25 -1.48
CA GLU A 200 6.44 4.56 -1.14
C GLU A 200 7.25 5.71 -1.74
N GLY A 201 8.59 5.66 -1.63
CA GLY A 201 9.45 6.65 -2.27
C GLY A 201 9.32 6.68 -3.80
N LEU A 202 9.18 5.50 -4.44
CA LEU A 202 8.91 5.40 -5.87
C LEU A 202 7.59 6.09 -6.24
N MET A 203 6.52 5.84 -5.48
CA MET A 203 5.19 6.38 -5.77
C MET A 203 5.13 7.89 -5.56
N GLU A 204 5.76 8.42 -4.51
CA GLU A 204 5.86 9.86 -4.28
C GLU A 204 6.56 10.57 -5.44
N SER A 205 7.70 10.04 -5.90
CA SER A 205 8.44 10.60 -7.04
C SER A 205 7.63 10.53 -8.33
N MET A 206 7.06 9.36 -8.64
CA MET A 206 6.33 9.13 -9.87
C MET A 206 5.12 10.07 -10.04
N LEU A 207 4.43 10.43 -8.95
CA LEU A 207 3.27 11.32 -9.04
C LEU A 207 3.61 12.67 -9.65
N TYR A 208 4.79 13.23 -9.35
CA TYR A 208 5.25 14.49 -9.98
C TYR A 208 5.53 14.31 -11.47
N GLU A 209 6.01 13.13 -11.88
CA GLU A 209 6.34 12.82 -13.27
C GLU A 209 5.07 12.67 -14.15
N VAL A 210 3.97 12.18 -13.57
CA VAL A 210 2.75 11.82 -14.31
C VAL A 210 1.59 12.80 -14.15
N ASP A 211 1.74 13.85 -13.36
CA ASP A 211 0.67 14.83 -13.08
C ASP A 211 0.12 15.44 -14.37
N GLY A 212 0.99 15.83 -15.31
CA GLY A 212 0.62 16.40 -16.60
C GLY A 212 -0.21 15.46 -17.51
N PHE A 213 -0.31 14.17 -17.17
CA PHE A 213 -1.05 13.16 -17.96
C PHE A 213 -2.39 12.77 -17.34
N ASN A 214 -2.83 13.44 -16.27
CA ASN A 214 -4.04 13.08 -15.52
C ASN A 214 -4.04 11.63 -15.02
N ILE A 215 -2.87 11.12 -14.67
CA ILE A 215 -2.68 9.82 -14.03
C ILE A 215 -2.63 10.04 -12.52
N LYS A 216 -3.41 9.28 -11.77
CA LYS A 216 -3.53 9.39 -10.32
C LYS A 216 -3.00 8.15 -9.63
N ALA A 217 -2.48 8.30 -8.44
CA ALA A 217 -2.02 7.17 -7.67
C ALA A 217 -2.32 7.34 -6.18
N THR A 218 -2.60 6.23 -5.52
CA THR A 218 -2.80 6.16 -4.07
C THR A 218 -2.02 4.99 -3.51
N LEU A 219 -1.24 5.25 -2.47
CA LEU A 219 -0.70 4.25 -1.57
C LEU A 219 -1.82 3.79 -0.62
N VAL A 220 -2.17 2.52 -0.68
CA VAL A 220 -3.08 1.89 0.27
C VAL A 220 -2.24 1.27 1.37
N GLU A 221 -2.34 1.79 2.58
CA GLU A 221 -1.51 1.42 3.73
C GLU A 221 -2.35 0.70 4.79
N PRO A 222 -2.67 -0.58 4.58
CA PRO A 222 -3.41 -1.34 5.55
C PRO A 222 -2.53 -1.66 6.76
N GLY A 223 -3.11 -1.55 7.95
CA GLY A 223 -2.65 -2.31 9.09
C GLY A 223 -2.98 -3.79 8.90
N HIS A 224 -2.87 -4.57 9.95
CA HIS A 224 -3.24 -5.97 9.88
C HIS A 224 -4.77 -6.11 9.77
N MET A 225 -5.24 -6.72 8.68
CA MET A 225 -6.67 -6.89 8.38
C MET A 225 -7.13 -8.29 8.77
N ARG A 226 -8.28 -8.37 9.47
CA ARG A 226 -8.95 -9.63 9.73
C ARG A 226 -9.40 -10.24 8.40
N ARG A 227 -9.22 -11.55 8.25
CA ARG A 227 -9.80 -12.32 7.16
C ARG A 227 -11.27 -12.57 7.45
N ASP A 228 -12.12 -12.24 6.50
CA ASP A 228 -13.57 -12.40 6.65
C ASP A 228 -14.08 -13.70 5.99
N ASP A 229 -13.22 -14.47 5.35
CA ASP A 229 -13.57 -15.71 4.64
C ASP A 229 -13.11 -16.95 5.45
N PRO A 230 -14.07 -17.73 6.03
CA PRO A 230 -13.74 -18.91 6.84
C PRO A 230 -12.99 -20.02 6.08
N GLY A 231 -13.08 -20.05 4.74
CA GLY A 231 -12.36 -21.01 3.90
C GLY A 231 -10.86 -20.77 3.82
N ASP A 232 -10.38 -19.59 4.21
CA ASP A 232 -8.96 -19.22 4.15
C ASP A 232 -8.15 -19.68 5.39
N LEU A 233 -8.79 -20.31 6.38
CA LEU A 233 -8.13 -20.88 7.55
C LEU A 233 -7.49 -22.25 7.28
N VAL A 234 -7.77 -22.83 6.13
CA VAL A 234 -7.23 -24.14 5.76
C VAL A 234 -6.22 -23.95 4.65
N SER A 235 -5.06 -24.30 4.97
CA SER A 235 -3.83 -24.47 4.25
C SER A 235 -2.80 -23.39 4.61
N ALA A 236 -2.06 -23.72 5.65
CA ALA A 236 -0.62 -23.59 5.59
C ALA A 236 -0.13 -24.46 4.42
N GLU A 237 -0.66 -24.24 3.22
CA GLU A 237 -0.09 -24.82 2.01
C GLU A 237 1.22 -24.10 1.77
N LEU A 238 2.20 -24.86 2.03
CA LEU A 238 3.58 -24.80 1.74
C LEU A 238 3.75 -24.34 0.29
N VAL A 239 3.95 -23.04 0.10
CA VAL A 239 4.35 -22.53 -1.21
C VAL A 239 5.80 -22.98 -1.39
N PRO A 240 6.08 -23.91 -2.31
CA PRO A 240 7.47 -24.24 -2.62
C PRO A 240 8.15 -22.97 -3.13
N PRO A 241 9.41 -22.70 -2.75
CA PRO A 241 10.17 -21.64 -3.35
C PRO A 241 10.17 -21.85 -4.87
N SER A 242 9.76 -20.84 -5.62
CA SER A 242 9.78 -20.88 -7.08
C SER A 242 11.23 -20.84 -7.55
N SER A 243 11.86 -22.01 -7.65
CA SER A 243 13.17 -22.13 -8.26
C SER A 243 13.02 -22.25 -9.77
N SER A 244 13.32 -21.20 -10.49
CA SER A 244 13.62 -21.32 -11.91
C SER A 244 15.07 -21.76 -12.19
N ASP A 245 15.95 -21.80 -11.18
CA ASP A 245 17.31 -22.32 -11.36
C ASP A 245 17.87 -22.89 -10.06
N GLY A 246 17.94 -24.22 -10.03
CA GLY A 246 18.94 -25.02 -9.38
C GLY A 246 19.19 -24.84 -7.88
N VAL A 247 18.78 -25.86 -7.12
CA VAL A 247 19.33 -26.25 -5.81
C VAL A 247 19.09 -25.29 -4.65
N HIS A 248 17.89 -25.29 -4.11
CA HIS A 248 17.68 -24.78 -2.77
C HIS A 248 17.49 -25.93 -1.77
N HIS A 249 18.49 -26.10 -0.91
CA HIS A 249 18.46 -26.94 0.26
C HIS A 249 17.57 -26.32 1.36
N LEU A 250 16.25 -26.30 1.17
CA LEU A 250 15.32 -26.15 2.27
C LEU A 250 14.47 -27.41 2.34
N SER A 251 14.84 -28.28 3.24
CA SER A 251 14.23 -29.59 3.45
C SER A 251 12.84 -29.57 4.09
N SER A 252 12.26 -28.38 4.30
CA SER A 252 10.88 -28.23 4.76
C SER A 252 10.36 -26.84 4.37
N PRO A 253 9.14 -26.77 3.87
CA PRO A 253 8.52 -25.50 3.51
C PRO A 253 8.29 -24.64 4.76
N LEU A 254 8.58 -23.34 4.68
CA LEU A 254 8.40 -22.40 5.77
C LEU A 254 6.92 -22.21 6.11
N PRO A 255 6.56 -22.13 7.39
CA PRO A 255 5.19 -21.86 7.79
C PRO A 255 4.75 -20.47 7.32
N LEU A 256 3.56 -20.40 6.71
CA LEU A 256 2.98 -19.17 6.17
C LEU A 256 1.98 -18.57 7.17
N TYR A 257 2.16 -17.28 7.47
CA TYR A 257 1.28 -16.48 8.31
C TYR A 257 0.67 -15.33 7.50
N GLY A 258 -0.51 -15.54 6.98
CA GLY A 258 -1.10 -14.58 6.05
C GLY A 258 -0.29 -14.47 4.76
N HIS A 259 0.42 -13.38 4.57
CA HIS A 259 1.38 -13.16 3.49
C HIS A 259 2.84 -13.14 3.99
N PHE A 260 3.08 -13.64 5.20
CA PHE A 260 4.40 -13.72 5.79
C PHE A 260 4.87 -15.17 5.90
N LEU A 261 6.05 -15.43 5.36
CA LEU A 261 6.82 -16.64 5.67
C LEU A 261 7.50 -16.45 7.02
N VAL A 262 7.63 -17.50 7.81
CA VAL A 262 8.29 -17.44 9.12
C VAL A 262 9.59 -18.21 9.08
N LYS A 263 10.71 -17.50 9.19
CA LYS A 263 12.05 -18.08 9.26
C LYS A 263 12.29 -18.62 10.67
N PRO A 264 12.87 -19.84 10.84
CA PRO A 264 13.30 -20.32 12.14
C PRO A 264 14.42 -19.41 12.67
N PRO A 265 14.38 -19.01 13.95
CA PRO A 265 15.42 -18.18 14.52
C PRO A 265 16.70 -19.00 14.77
N SER A 266 17.86 -18.38 14.56
CA SER A 266 19.15 -18.89 15.05
C SER A 266 19.24 -18.79 16.58
N ASP A 267 20.21 -19.48 17.20
CA ASP A 267 20.34 -19.53 18.67
C ASP A 267 20.35 -18.16 19.36
N PRO A 268 21.07 -17.12 18.86
CA PRO A 268 21.05 -15.80 19.48
C PRO A 268 19.66 -15.15 19.48
N TYR A 269 18.79 -15.52 18.53
CA TYR A 269 17.45 -14.96 18.34
C TYR A 269 16.32 -15.92 18.73
N SER A 270 16.64 -17.02 19.41
CA SER A 270 15.66 -18.06 19.79
C SER A 270 14.85 -17.73 21.05
N THR A 271 15.15 -16.61 21.74
CA THR A 271 14.46 -16.23 22.98
C THR A 271 13.03 -15.78 22.71
N PRO A 272 12.10 -15.95 23.68
CA PRO A 272 10.71 -15.49 23.52
C PRO A 272 10.56 -13.97 23.29
N THR A 273 11.56 -13.20 23.69
CA THR A 273 11.61 -11.73 23.52
C THR A 273 12.31 -11.29 22.25
N ALA A 274 12.86 -12.24 21.47
CA ALA A 274 13.55 -11.94 20.23
C ALA A 274 12.63 -11.21 19.22
N PRO A 275 13.19 -10.32 18.37
CA PRO A 275 12.42 -9.50 17.45
C PRO A 275 11.48 -10.31 16.54
N ALA A 276 11.93 -11.42 15.97
CA ALA A 276 11.10 -12.27 15.13
C ALA A 276 9.95 -12.94 15.88
N ALA A 277 10.19 -13.41 17.11
CA ALA A 277 9.15 -13.98 17.97
C ALA A 277 8.13 -12.90 18.38
N HIS A 278 8.60 -11.67 18.62
CA HIS A 278 7.73 -10.54 18.90
C HIS A 278 6.85 -10.20 17.69
N ALA A 279 7.42 -10.05 16.50
CA ALA A 279 6.67 -9.77 15.27
C ALA A 279 5.59 -10.82 15.02
N LYS A 280 5.93 -12.11 15.15
CA LYS A 280 4.97 -13.21 15.02
C LYS A 280 3.80 -13.08 15.99
N ARG A 281 4.08 -12.83 17.29
CA ARG A 281 3.01 -12.65 18.29
C ARG A 281 2.13 -11.43 17.98
N MET A 282 2.74 -10.32 17.56
CA MET A 282 1.98 -9.11 17.19
C MET A 282 1.05 -9.37 16.02
N LEU A 283 1.51 -10.07 14.98
CA LEU A 283 0.68 -10.43 13.85
C LEU A 283 -0.49 -11.34 14.25
N MET A 284 -0.25 -12.33 15.09
CA MET A 284 -1.30 -13.20 15.62
C MET A 284 -2.33 -12.40 16.44
N TRP A 285 -1.85 -11.59 17.37
CA TRP A 285 -2.71 -10.79 18.23
C TRP A 285 -3.55 -9.79 17.43
N LEU A 286 -2.93 -9.10 16.44
CA LEU A 286 -3.62 -8.16 15.59
C LEU A 286 -4.61 -8.85 14.65
N ALA A 287 -4.31 -10.05 14.13
CA ALA A 287 -5.21 -10.81 13.30
C ALA A 287 -6.53 -11.12 14.02
N ASP A 288 -6.44 -11.52 15.28
CA ASP A 288 -7.62 -11.93 16.07
C ASP A 288 -8.41 -10.74 16.63
N LYS A 289 -7.74 -9.64 16.94
CA LYS A 289 -8.32 -8.50 17.67
C LYS A 289 -8.70 -7.33 16.78
N GLN A 290 -8.22 -7.29 15.52
CA GLN A 290 -8.51 -6.17 14.63
C GLN A 290 -9.98 -6.13 14.24
N PRO A 291 -10.65 -4.99 14.44
CA PRO A 291 -12.00 -4.76 13.93
C PRO A 291 -12.03 -4.50 12.43
N ALA A 292 -10.88 -4.19 11.83
CA ALA A 292 -10.78 -3.88 10.40
C ALA A 292 -10.92 -5.15 9.56
N SER A 293 -11.95 -5.17 8.72
CA SER A 293 -12.30 -6.25 7.83
C SER A 293 -11.71 -6.02 6.44
N ALA A 294 -11.19 -7.08 5.81
CA ALA A 294 -10.71 -7.02 4.44
C ALA A 294 -11.82 -6.59 3.46
N VAL A 295 -13.06 -7.03 3.68
CA VAL A 295 -14.22 -6.64 2.86
C VAL A 295 -14.53 -5.14 2.99
N LYS A 296 -14.51 -4.60 4.21
CA LYS A 296 -14.71 -3.16 4.45
C LYS A 296 -13.58 -2.33 3.84
N ALA A 297 -12.33 -2.79 3.98
CA ALA A 297 -11.18 -2.16 3.37
C ALA A 297 -11.26 -2.19 1.83
N ALA A 298 -11.61 -3.32 1.24
CA ALA A 298 -11.82 -3.46 -0.20
C ALA A 298 -12.92 -2.51 -0.72
N TYR A 299 -13.97 -2.30 0.05
CA TYR A 299 -15.01 -1.32 -0.31
C TYR A 299 -14.50 0.12 -0.32
N LEU A 300 -13.67 0.53 0.65
CA LEU A 300 -13.03 1.85 0.64
C LEU A 300 -12.06 1.99 -0.54
N VAL A 301 -11.30 0.94 -0.86
CA VAL A 301 -10.40 0.92 -2.03
C VAL A 301 -11.18 1.00 -3.35
N TRP A 302 -12.34 0.33 -3.43
CA TRP A 302 -13.23 0.46 -4.58
C TRP A 302 -13.72 1.92 -4.73
N GLN A 303 -14.13 2.57 -3.64
CA GLN A 303 -14.49 3.98 -3.67
C GLN A 303 -13.35 4.88 -4.16
N LEU A 304 -12.09 4.59 -3.76
CA LEU A 304 -10.91 5.28 -4.30
C LEU A 304 -10.81 5.15 -5.82
N GLY A 305 -11.13 3.99 -6.35
CA GLY A 305 -11.19 3.76 -7.79
C GLY A 305 -12.15 4.71 -8.51
N HIS A 306 -13.25 5.07 -7.87
CA HIS A 306 -14.33 5.87 -8.43
C HIS A 306 -14.38 7.33 -7.94
N CYS A 307 -13.54 7.75 -6.99
CA CYS A 307 -13.52 9.13 -6.52
C CYS A 307 -12.83 10.05 -7.53
N SER A 308 -13.20 11.34 -7.53
CA SER A 308 -12.59 12.33 -8.44
C SER A 308 -11.21 12.79 -7.96
N TYR A 309 -11.01 12.90 -6.64
CA TYR A 309 -9.82 13.48 -6.01
C TYR A 309 -9.21 12.52 -4.99
N PRO A 310 -8.53 11.44 -5.44
CA PRO A 310 -7.93 10.48 -4.51
C PRO A 310 -6.77 11.11 -3.74
N PRO A 311 -6.60 10.77 -2.45
CA PRO A 311 -5.41 11.16 -1.70
C PRO A 311 -4.18 10.37 -2.17
N LEU A 312 -2.98 10.88 -1.85
CA LEU A 312 -1.75 10.09 -2.03
C LEU A 312 -1.75 8.85 -1.13
N ARG A 313 -2.26 8.96 0.09
CA ARG A 313 -2.27 7.86 1.07
C ARG A 313 -3.67 7.59 1.61
N LEU A 314 -4.00 6.31 1.70
CA LEU A 314 -5.15 5.80 2.43
C LEU A 314 -4.67 4.83 3.51
N VAL A 315 -4.57 5.31 4.74
CA VAL A 315 -4.22 4.48 5.89
C VAL A 315 -5.48 3.76 6.38
N LEU A 316 -5.43 2.44 6.50
CA LEU A 316 -6.58 1.60 6.83
C LEU A 316 -6.40 0.90 8.18
N GLY A 317 -7.32 1.17 9.08
CA GLY A 317 -7.38 0.61 10.43
C GLY A 317 -6.82 1.54 11.50
N THR A 318 -7.45 1.53 12.68
CA THR A 318 -7.10 2.41 13.80
C THR A 318 -5.64 2.22 14.23
N TYR A 319 -5.20 0.96 14.37
CA TYR A 319 -3.81 0.66 14.71
C TYR A 319 -2.81 1.28 13.71
N ALA A 320 -3.10 1.17 12.40
CA ALA A 320 -2.26 1.76 11.37
C ALA A 320 -2.14 3.28 11.52
N VAL A 321 -3.29 3.95 11.71
CA VAL A 321 -3.35 5.41 11.89
C VAL A 321 -2.55 5.83 13.13
N GLU A 322 -2.75 5.17 14.26
CA GLU A 322 -2.07 5.52 15.50
C GLU A 322 -0.56 5.28 15.41
N SER A 323 -0.14 4.12 14.89
CA SER A 323 1.28 3.79 14.74
C SER A 323 2.03 4.76 13.83
N ILE A 324 1.44 5.14 12.70
CA ILE A 324 2.06 6.12 11.78
C ILE A 324 2.10 7.51 12.43
N ARG A 325 1.03 7.92 13.13
CA ARG A 325 1.01 9.21 13.85
C ARG A 325 2.08 9.28 14.91
N ASP A 326 2.26 8.22 15.71
CA ASP A 326 3.28 8.18 16.74
C ASP A 326 4.68 8.22 16.14
N ARG A 327 4.93 7.50 15.04
CA ARG A 327 6.20 7.56 14.31
C ARG A 327 6.50 8.98 13.81
N LEU A 328 5.50 9.67 13.24
CA LEU A 328 5.66 11.04 12.76
C LEU A 328 5.98 12.02 13.90
N LYS A 329 5.36 11.86 15.07
CA LYS A 329 5.70 12.66 16.26
C LYS A 329 7.15 12.44 16.66
N CYS A 330 7.62 11.19 16.77
CA CYS A 330 9.01 10.89 17.11
C CYS A 330 9.99 11.55 16.11
N ILE A 331 9.68 11.49 14.80
CA ILE A 331 10.53 12.15 13.78
C ILE A 331 10.56 13.66 13.98
N ILE A 332 9.41 14.29 14.25
CA ILE A 332 9.35 15.74 14.50
C ILE A 332 10.16 16.10 15.74
N GLU A 333 10.02 15.35 16.83
CA GLU A 333 10.79 15.55 18.06
C GLU A 333 12.29 15.42 17.81
N GLU A 334 12.73 14.36 17.11
CA GLU A 334 14.14 14.20 16.73
C GLU A 334 14.66 15.38 15.89
N ILE A 335 13.87 15.87 14.92
CA ILE A 335 14.25 17.04 14.12
C ILE A 335 14.37 18.30 14.99
N GLU A 336 13.39 18.55 15.87
CA GLU A 336 13.40 19.71 16.75
C GLU A 336 14.57 19.69 17.73
N ASP A 337 14.89 18.53 18.30
CA ASP A 337 15.99 18.35 19.25
C ASP A 337 17.38 18.60 18.60
N TRP A 338 17.53 18.25 17.33
CA TRP A 338 18.81 18.29 16.64
C TRP A 338 18.94 19.40 15.59
N LYS A 339 17.90 20.22 15.35
CA LYS A 339 17.89 21.26 14.31
C LYS A 339 19.00 22.30 14.47
N TYR A 340 19.52 22.52 15.70
CA TYR A 340 20.61 23.43 15.97
C TYR A 340 21.95 22.99 15.33
N LEU A 341 22.06 21.72 14.93
CA LEU A 341 23.19 21.19 14.18
C LEU A 341 23.07 21.40 12.66
N SER A 342 21.95 21.95 12.20
CA SER A 342 21.76 22.28 10.78
C SER A 342 22.55 23.55 10.47
N PHE A 343 23.73 23.38 9.92
CA PHE A 343 24.58 24.51 9.50
C PHE A 343 24.07 25.08 8.18
N PRO A 344 23.94 26.43 8.09
CA PRO A 344 23.75 27.06 6.79
C PRO A 344 24.98 26.75 5.91
N THR A 345 24.74 26.24 4.71
CA THR A 345 25.78 25.93 3.72
C THR A 345 26.41 27.17 3.09
N GLY A 346 26.00 28.39 3.51
CA GLY A 346 26.53 29.64 3.06
C GLY A 346 27.52 30.21 4.08
N ASP A 347 28.59 30.82 3.57
CA ASP A 347 29.63 31.50 4.36
C ASP A 347 28.98 32.51 5.34
N PRO A 348 29.29 32.51 6.66
CA PRO A 348 28.70 33.44 7.63
C PRO A 348 29.08 34.90 7.39
N GLN A 349 29.95 35.19 6.42
CA GLN A 349 30.50 36.55 6.21
C GLN A 349 29.68 37.47 5.30
N THR A 350 28.56 37.00 4.72
CA THR A 350 27.74 37.82 3.80
C THR A 350 26.46 38.41 4.40
N SER A 351 26.14 38.18 5.66
CA SER A 351 24.92 38.71 6.29
C SER A 351 25.13 39.80 7.34
N GLY A 352 26.31 40.40 7.38
CA GLY A 352 26.61 41.49 8.34
C GLY A 352 27.28 42.66 7.67
N GLY A 353 26.53 43.57 7.03
CA GLY A 353 27.14 44.76 6.52
C GLY A 353 26.22 45.68 5.71
N GLY A 354 25.17 46.20 6.34
CA GLY A 354 24.52 47.41 5.89
C GLY A 354 24.83 48.55 6.84
N GLY A 355 25.74 49.46 6.47
CA GLY A 355 25.89 50.70 7.20
C GLY A 355 27.22 51.44 6.99
N GLY A 356 27.27 52.35 5.98
CA GLY A 356 27.92 53.65 6.10
C GLY A 356 29.39 53.86 5.70
N GLY A 357 29.63 54.44 4.54
CA GLY A 357 30.41 55.68 4.42
C GLY A 357 31.92 55.58 4.12
N GLY A 358 32.33 55.99 2.89
CA GLY A 358 33.42 56.93 2.70
C GLY A 358 34.81 56.43 2.28
N GLY A 359 35.13 56.60 0.99
CA GLY A 359 36.34 57.26 0.56
C GLY A 359 37.65 56.49 0.40
N GLY A 360 38.18 56.45 -0.84
CA GLY A 360 39.59 56.36 -1.14
C GLY A 360 40.09 55.15 -1.86
N GLY A 361 40.16 55.22 -3.22
CA GLY A 361 41.09 54.40 -4.01
C GLY A 361 42.46 55.08 -4.10
N PRO A 362 43.45 54.73 -4.95
CA PRO A 362 43.70 53.45 -5.61
C PRO A 362 45.18 53.03 -5.49
N SER A 363 45.56 51.81 -5.73
CA SER A 363 46.89 51.59 -6.39
C SER A 363 46.99 50.10 -6.87
N ALA A 364 47.55 50.05 -8.06
CA ALA A 364 47.76 48.95 -8.93
C ALA A 364 49.00 48.09 -8.59
N GLY A 365 48.98 46.86 -9.11
CA GLY A 365 50.07 46.14 -9.74
C GLY A 365 50.78 45.07 -8.93
N PRO A 366 51.54 44.17 -9.60
CA PRO A 366 51.08 43.24 -10.62
C PRO A 366 51.46 41.76 -10.32
N ALA A 367 51.12 40.92 -11.24
CA ALA A 367 51.35 39.49 -11.40
C ALA A 367 52.76 38.95 -11.05
N ARG A 368 52.80 37.71 -10.61
CA ARG A 368 53.87 36.75 -10.95
C ARG A 368 53.34 35.33 -11.06
N GLU A 369 53.43 34.80 -12.30
CA GLU A 369 53.52 33.41 -12.67
C GLU A 369 54.77 32.74 -12.07
N THR A 370 54.68 31.47 -11.78
CA THR A 370 55.65 30.37 -12.02
C THR A 370 54.95 29.08 -11.63
N ALA A 371 54.58 28.18 -12.51
CA ALA A 371 55.27 27.26 -13.37
C ALA A 371 56.06 26.15 -12.64
N SER A 372 55.63 24.92 -12.99
CA SER A 372 56.37 23.65 -13.16
C SER A 372 56.72 22.88 -11.86
N GLN A 373 56.45 21.67 -11.87
CA GLN A 373 56.88 20.42 -12.46
C GLN A 373 57.09 19.34 -11.39
N ASP A 374 56.50 18.22 -11.64
CA ASP A 374 57.00 16.85 -11.78
C ASP A 374 57.31 15.97 -10.56
N GLN A 375 56.81 14.76 -10.70
CA GLN A 375 57.36 13.44 -10.33
C GLN A 375 57.34 13.06 -8.84
N GLU A 376 56.64 12.02 -8.43
CA GLU A 376 56.67 10.57 -8.74
C GLU A 376 55.32 9.92 -8.41
#